data_bac5aff59b0219cc7805ad8756038db7
#
_entry.id   bac5aff59b0219cc7805ad8756038db7
#
_cell.length_a   1.000
_cell.length_b   1.000
_cell.length_c   1.000
_cell.angle_alpha   90.00
_cell.angle_beta   90.00
_cell.angle_gamma   90.00
#
_symmetry.space_group_name_H-M   'P 1'
#
loop_
_entity.id
_entity.type
_entity.pdbx_description
1 polymer ?
#
loop_
_entity_poly.entity_id
_entity_poly.type
_entity_poly.pdbx_seq_one_letter_code
_entity_poly.pdbx_strand_id
1 'polypeptide(L)'
;FDSIYEANGWFHSTFTPPLAVGVFLGIFWKRFTTAGIIATFVGGAFLMVLGQFYPQLISPFAHGIELRPDRGYSYIGALYNIVVCAGVGIIVSLFTKPESDKKLKGLTIFDAAKLKGIYKGSAPNEAIGEKIIVAWKTNKDDQDGIRFSKNDMDRMKANPGDLVYIQDACWWLGGLKAAHSIF
;
A
#
# COMPACT_ATOMS: atom_id res chain seq x y z
N PHE A 1 25.36 -8.36 21.10
CA PHE A 1 24.14 -9.18 21.03
C PHE A 1 24.45 -10.55 21.62
N ASP A 2 23.72 -10.94 22.64
CA ASP A 2 23.92 -12.21 23.31
C ASP A 2 23.20 -13.36 22.58
N SER A 3 22.36 -13.06 21.63
CA SER A 3 21.66 -14.05 20.80
C SER A 3 21.30 -13.54 19.41
N ILE A 4 21.14 -14.47 18.45
CA ILE A 4 20.63 -14.18 17.10
C ILE A 4 19.21 -13.58 17.17
N TYR A 5 18.42 -13.94 18.18
CA TYR A 5 17.08 -13.43 18.38
C TYR A 5 17.08 -11.93 18.71
N GLU A 6 18.00 -11.48 19.56
CA GLU A 6 18.15 -10.05 19.87
C GLU A 6 18.59 -9.24 18.65
N ALA A 7 19.58 -9.75 17.90
CA ALA A 7 20.02 -9.11 16.67
C ALA A 7 18.89 -8.97 15.65
N ASN A 8 18.06 -10.00 15.50
CA ASN A 8 16.89 -9.97 14.63
C ASN A 8 15.84 -8.97 15.10
N GLY A 9 15.54 -8.96 16.41
CA GLY A 9 14.61 -7.99 16.99
C GLY A 9 15.06 -6.55 16.81
N TRP A 10 16.35 -6.28 17.01
CA TRP A 10 16.94 -4.96 16.78
C TRP A 10 16.86 -4.54 15.32
N PHE A 11 17.18 -5.45 14.39
CA PHE A 11 17.09 -5.20 12.96
C PHE A 11 15.66 -4.84 12.56
N HIS A 12 14.67 -5.61 12.97
CA HIS A 12 13.27 -5.35 12.68
C HIS A 12 12.78 -4.04 13.30
N SER A 13 13.13 -3.73 14.53
CA SER A 13 12.73 -2.46 15.17
C SER A 13 13.32 -1.23 14.49
N THR A 14 14.49 -1.38 13.85
CA THR A 14 15.19 -0.28 13.19
C THR A 14 14.69 -0.04 11.76
N PHE A 15 14.49 -1.11 10.98
CA PHE A 15 14.22 -0.97 9.54
C PHE A 15 12.74 -1.08 9.16
N THR A 16 11.94 -1.84 9.91
CA THR A 16 10.51 -2.01 9.57
C THR A 16 9.69 -0.73 9.71
N PRO A 17 9.82 0.09 10.78
CA PRO A 17 9.06 1.32 10.92
C PRO A 17 9.31 2.35 9.79
N PRO A 18 10.57 2.66 9.40
CA PRO A 18 10.82 3.55 8.28
C PRO A 18 10.19 3.06 6.96
N LEU A 19 10.23 1.74 6.71
CA LEU A 19 9.60 1.14 5.54
C LEU A 19 8.09 1.33 5.57
N ALA A 20 7.45 0.98 6.67
CA ALA A 20 6.01 1.11 6.84
C ALA A 20 5.56 2.58 6.65
N VAL A 21 6.23 3.51 7.33
CA VAL A 21 5.94 4.94 7.24
C VAL A 21 6.13 5.45 5.81
N GLY A 22 7.23 5.07 5.14
CA GLY A 22 7.50 5.46 3.76
C GLY A 22 6.41 5.00 2.80
N VAL A 23 5.95 3.76 2.92
CA VAL A 23 4.86 3.21 2.12
C VAL A 23 3.53 3.92 2.43
N PHE A 24 3.18 4.09 3.71
CA PHE A 24 1.95 4.77 4.12
C PHE A 24 1.91 6.21 3.61
N LEU A 25 2.93 7.00 3.87
CA LEU A 25 2.98 8.39 3.40
C LEU A 25 2.96 8.45 1.87
N GLY A 26 3.65 7.54 1.17
CA GLY A 26 3.66 7.48 -0.29
C GLY A 26 2.29 7.19 -0.89
N ILE A 27 1.48 6.34 -0.27
CA ILE A 27 0.14 5.99 -0.75
C ILE A 27 -0.90 7.06 -0.40
N PHE A 28 -0.85 7.58 0.84
CA PHE A 28 -1.92 8.43 1.37
C PHE A 28 -1.64 9.92 1.26
N TRP A 29 -0.42 10.35 0.96
CA TRP A 29 -0.08 11.76 0.90
C TRP A 29 0.62 12.14 -0.40
N LYS A 30 -0.10 12.79 -1.32
CA LYS A 30 0.39 13.19 -2.65
C LYS A 30 1.61 14.10 -2.64
N ARG A 31 1.83 14.85 -1.55
CA ARG A 31 2.97 15.74 -1.42
C ARG A 31 4.24 15.02 -0.93
N PHE A 32 4.17 13.73 -0.61
CA PHE A 32 5.32 12.97 -0.18
C PHE A 32 6.30 12.80 -1.34
N THR A 33 7.55 13.24 -1.13
CA THR A 33 8.55 13.33 -2.19
C THR A 33 9.57 12.22 -2.10
N THR A 34 10.29 11.95 -3.18
CA THR A 34 11.41 10.99 -3.20
C THR A 34 12.47 11.34 -2.15
N ALA A 35 12.77 12.65 -1.98
CA ALA A 35 13.67 13.10 -0.91
C ALA A 35 13.10 12.81 0.48
N GLY A 36 11.78 12.95 0.66
CA GLY A 36 11.09 12.58 1.90
C GLY A 36 11.22 11.09 2.21
N ILE A 37 11.08 10.20 1.22
CA ILE A 37 11.29 8.76 1.39
C ILE A 37 12.71 8.46 1.86
N ILE A 38 13.70 9.01 1.18
CA ILE A 38 15.12 8.80 1.54
C ILE A 38 15.40 9.32 2.96
N ALA A 39 14.88 10.51 3.28
CA ALA A 39 15.03 11.09 4.61
C ALA A 39 14.33 10.25 5.71
N THR A 40 13.16 9.68 5.41
CA THR A 40 12.45 8.75 6.31
C THR A 40 13.31 7.53 6.63
N PHE A 41 13.94 6.93 5.62
CA PHE A 41 14.78 5.76 5.80
C PHE A 41 16.09 6.09 6.54
N VAL A 42 16.87 7.03 5.99
CA VAL A 42 18.19 7.36 6.53
C VAL A 42 18.07 8.07 7.88
N GLY A 43 17.19 9.06 7.96
CA GLY A 43 16.95 9.80 9.19
C GLY A 43 16.31 8.94 10.27
N GLY A 44 15.35 8.08 9.92
CA GLY A 44 14.71 7.16 10.84
C GLY A 44 15.70 6.14 11.41
N ALA A 45 16.50 5.50 10.57
CA ALA A 45 17.52 4.57 11.03
C ALA A 45 18.55 5.26 11.92
N PHE A 46 19.02 6.44 11.53
CA PHE A 46 19.97 7.21 12.32
C PHE A 46 19.41 7.61 13.69
N LEU A 47 18.18 8.11 13.75
CA LEU A 47 17.55 8.52 15.00
C LEU A 47 17.18 7.34 15.91
N MET A 48 16.89 6.17 15.31
CA MET A 48 16.72 4.94 16.09
C MET A 48 18.03 4.51 16.75
N VAL A 49 19.13 4.54 16.01
CA VAL A 49 20.46 4.27 16.56
C VAL A 49 20.81 5.25 17.67
N LEU A 50 20.54 6.55 17.47
CA LEU A 50 20.72 7.56 18.51
C LEU A 50 19.88 7.28 19.76
N GLY A 51 18.63 6.84 19.59
CA GLY A 51 17.75 6.47 20.70
C GLY A 51 18.30 5.33 21.54
N GLN A 52 19.08 4.41 20.96
CA GLN A 52 19.77 3.34 21.73
C GLN A 52 20.85 3.91 22.65
N PHE A 53 21.58 4.92 22.18
CA PHE A 53 22.63 5.58 23.00
C PHE A 53 22.05 6.60 23.99
N TYR A 54 20.90 7.20 23.64
CA TYR A 54 20.24 8.22 24.44
C TYR A 54 18.80 7.83 24.77
N PRO A 55 18.58 6.96 25.78
CA PRO A 55 17.25 6.49 26.17
C PRO A 55 16.25 7.61 26.51
N GLN A 56 16.78 8.77 26.88
CA GLN A 56 15.99 9.97 27.17
C GLN A 56 15.12 10.42 25.97
N LEU A 57 15.53 10.12 24.73
CA LEU A 57 14.75 10.41 23.52
C LEU A 57 13.52 9.51 23.41
N ILE A 58 13.61 8.29 23.93
CA ILE A 58 12.53 7.30 23.90
C ILE A 58 11.59 7.47 25.11
N SER A 59 12.09 7.99 26.21
CA SER A 59 11.38 8.15 27.48
C SER A 59 10.00 8.81 27.36
N PRO A 60 9.77 9.87 26.54
CA PRO A 60 8.44 10.45 26.39
C PRO A 60 7.38 9.48 25.87
N PHE A 61 7.79 8.44 25.17
CA PHE A 61 6.90 7.42 24.59
C PHE A 61 6.64 6.26 25.56
N ALA A 62 7.38 6.19 26.66
CA ALA A 62 7.29 5.09 27.61
C ALA A 62 6.07 5.13 28.53
N HIS A 63 5.43 6.31 28.70
CA HIS A 63 4.25 6.49 29.56
C HIS A 63 4.35 5.83 30.94
N GLY A 64 5.52 5.92 31.59
CA GLY A 64 5.75 5.32 32.89
C GLY A 64 6.21 3.87 32.91
N ILE A 65 6.37 3.24 31.74
CA ILE A 65 6.97 1.91 31.63
C ILE A 65 8.48 2.04 31.76
N GLU A 66 9.09 1.23 32.63
CA GLU A 66 10.55 1.18 32.75
C GLU A 66 11.20 0.78 31.41
N LEU A 67 12.06 1.64 30.92
CA LEU A 67 12.89 1.36 29.76
C LEU A 67 14.01 0.40 30.17
N ARG A 68 13.87 -0.87 29.83
CA ARG A 68 14.87 -1.89 30.14
C ARG A 68 15.78 -2.13 28.94
N PRO A 69 17.09 -1.85 29.07
CA PRO A 69 18.05 -2.05 27.99
C PRO A 69 18.13 -3.51 27.52
N ASP A 70 17.94 -4.46 28.45
CA ASP A 70 17.98 -5.90 28.22
C ASP A 70 16.89 -6.43 27.29
N ARG A 71 15.77 -5.68 27.16
CA ARG A 71 14.66 -6.01 26.24
C ARG A 71 14.61 -5.14 25.00
N GLY A 72 15.66 -4.38 24.72
CA GLY A 72 15.86 -3.64 23.49
C GLY A 72 14.82 -2.55 23.19
N TYR A 73 14.11 -2.03 24.20
CA TYR A 73 13.03 -1.03 24.01
C TYR A 73 12.02 -1.38 22.91
N SER A 74 11.83 -2.67 22.58
CA SER A 74 11.29 -3.20 21.33
C SER A 74 10.00 -2.52 20.85
N TYR A 75 9.02 -2.38 21.73
CA TYR A 75 7.73 -1.80 21.31
C TYR A 75 7.72 -0.27 21.42
N ILE A 76 8.30 0.27 22.47
CA ILE A 76 8.37 1.72 22.70
C ILE A 76 9.32 2.35 21.69
N GLY A 77 10.44 1.69 21.40
CA GLY A 77 11.37 2.10 20.36
C GLY A 77 10.75 2.08 18.97
N ALA A 78 9.87 1.10 18.65
CA ALA A 78 9.16 1.06 17.38
C ALA A 78 8.18 2.24 17.26
N LEU A 79 7.43 2.58 18.32
CA LEU A 79 6.53 3.73 18.34
C LEU A 79 7.29 5.04 18.15
N TYR A 80 8.38 5.23 18.91
CA TYR A 80 9.29 6.36 18.74
C TYR A 80 9.77 6.47 17.29
N ASN A 81 10.24 5.36 16.73
CA ASN A 81 10.77 5.34 15.36
C ASN A 81 9.69 5.69 14.32
N ILE A 82 8.46 5.19 14.45
CA ILE A 82 7.33 5.55 13.57
C ILE A 82 7.10 7.05 13.59
N VAL A 83 6.98 7.66 14.79
CA VAL A 83 6.70 9.09 14.94
C VAL A 83 7.83 9.94 14.36
N VAL A 84 9.07 9.57 14.66
CA VAL A 84 10.25 10.30 14.19
C VAL A 84 10.43 10.16 12.68
N CYS A 85 10.27 8.95 12.12
CA CYS A 85 10.32 8.72 10.67
C CYS A 85 9.24 9.50 9.94
N ALA A 86 8.01 9.51 10.46
CA ALA A 86 6.92 10.30 9.90
C ALA A 86 7.24 11.79 9.95
N GLY A 87 7.72 12.29 11.10
CA GLY A 87 8.11 13.69 11.26
C GLY A 87 9.18 14.12 10.28
N VAL A 88 10.28 13.37 10.19
CA VAL A 88 11.38 13.66 9.25
C VAL A 88 10.89 13.62 7.80
N GLY A 89 10.15 12.60 7.41
CA GLY A 89 9.62 12.46 6.07
C GLY A 89 8.67 13.59 5.68
N ILE A 90 7.79 14.00 6.60
CA ILE A 90 6.86 15.10 6.39
C ILE A 90 7.63 16.43 6.26
N ILE A 91 8.53 16.73 7.19
CA ILE A 91 9.30 17.97 7.19
C ILE A 91 10.08 18.10 5.89
N VAL A 92 10.86 17.08 5.51
CA VAL A 92 11.66 17.11 4.29
C VAL A 92 10.78 17.23 3.05
N SER A 93 9.63 16.55 3.01
CA SER A 93 8.70 16.67 1.89
C SER A 93 8.05 18.05 1.78
N LEU A 94 7.85 18.76 2.89
CA LEU A 94 7.33 20.13 2.88
C LEU A 94 8.35 21.12 2.30
N PHE A 95 9.64 20.90 2.55
CA PHE A 95 10.72 21.76 2.05
C PHE A 95 11.22 21.39 0.65
N THR A 96 10.81 20.24 0.11
CA THR A 96 11.19 19.80 -1.23
C THR A 96 10.09 20.05 -2.25
N LYS A 97 10.45 20.13 -3.53
CA LYS A 97 9.46 20.32 -4.61
C LYS A 97 8.59 19.08 -4.73
N PRO A 98 7.25 19.25 -4.83
CA PRO A 98 6.36 18.11 -5.03
C PRO A 98 6.66 17.39 -6.35
N GLU A 99 6.42 16.08 -6.36
CA GLU A 99 6.56 15.26 -7.56
C GLU A 99 5.46 15.63 -8.58
N SER A 100 5.75 15.42 -9.87
CA SER A 100 4.79 15.71 -10.92
C SER A 100 3.63 14.70 -10.89
N ASP A 101 2.41 15.17 -11.24
CA ASP A 101 1.21 14.32 -11.31
C ASP A 101 1.40 13.11 -12.26
N LYS A 102 2.26 13.23 -13.28
CA LYS A 102 2.61 12.12 -14.17
C LYS A 102 3.30 10.97 -13.44
N LYS A 103 4.19 11.28 -12.51
CA LYS A 103 4.90 10.27 -11.70
C LYS A 103 4.01 9.63 -10.65
N LEU A 104 3.05 10.40 -10.11
CA LEU A 104 2.14 9.95 -9.05
C LEU A 104 0.95 9.15 -9.60
N LYS A 105 0.70 9.20 -10.91
CA LYS A 105 -0.44 8.54 -11.54
C LYS A 105 -0.45 7.04 -11.26
N GLY A 106 -1.49 6.56 -10.59
CA GLY A 106 -1.67 5.16 -10.24
C GLY A 106 -0.93 4.70 -8.97
N LEU A 107 -0.14 5.56 -8.32
CA LEU A 107 0.62 5.21 -7.12
C LEU A 107 -0.12 5.58 -5.82
N THR A 108 -1.04 6.54 -5.90
CA THR A 108 -1.76 7.02 -4.73
C THR A 108 -3.19 6.49 -4.66
N ILE A 109 -3.73 6.37 -3.45
CA ILE A 109 -5.12 5.94 -3.23
C ILE A 109 -6.13 6.87 -3.92
N PHE A 110 -5.78 8.13 -4.14
CA PHE A 110 -6.63 9.12 -4.82
C PHE A 110 -6.81 8.83 -6.31
N ASP A 111 -5.90 8.06 -6.90
CA ASP A 111 -6.02 7.63 -8.30
C ASP A 111 -6.81 6.32 -8.44
N ALA A 112 -7.10 5.64 -7.34
CA ALA A 112 -7.89 4.41 -7.36
C ALA A 112 -9.30 4.63 -7.97
N ALA A 113 -9.89 5.80 -7.76
CA ALA A 113 -11.17 6.16 -8.38
C ALA A 113 -11.07 6.31 -9.90
N LYS A 114 -9.93 6.83 -10.39
CA LYS A 114 -9.66 6.96 -11.84
C LYS A 114 -9.39 5.60 -12.48
N LEU A 115 -8.72 4.69 -11.75
CA LEU A 115 -8.48 3.32 -12.20
C LEU A 115 -9.80 2.55 -12.33
N LYS A 116 -10.77 2.81 -11.47
CA LYS A 116 -12.12 2.23 -11.61
C LYS A 116 -12.79 2.66 -12.92
N GLY A 117 -12.53 3.86 -13.43
CA GLY A 117 -13.07 4.35 -14.70
C GLY A 117 -12.61 3.58 -15.95
N ILE A 118 -11.65 2.67 -15.82
CA ILE A 118 -11.21 1.78 -16.91
C ILE A 118 -12.23 0.66 -17.12
N TYR A 119 -12.98 0.30 -16.08
CA TYR A 119 -13.95 -0.79 -16.13
C TYR A 119 -15.29 -0.31 -16.68
N LYS A 120 -15.93 -1.18 -17.44
CA LYS A 120 -17.28 -0.96 -17.99
C LYS A 120 -18.27 -0.58 -16.87
N GLY A 121 -19.05 0.46 -17.11
CA GLY A 121 -20.06 0.97 -16.17
C GLY A 121 -19.51 1.81 -15.01
N SER A 122 -18.23 2.13 -15.01
CA SER A 122 -17.62 2.97 -13.96
C SER A 122 -17.61 4.46 -14.32
N ALA A 123 -17.70 4.82 -15.60
CA ALA A 123 -17.78 6.20 -16.02
C ALA A 123 -19.22 6.72 -15.94
N PRO A 124 -19.44 8.01 -15.56
CA PRO A 124 -20.77 8.57 -15.41
C PRO A 124 -21.63 8.53 -16.69
N ASN A 125 -20.97 8.48 -17.86
CA ASN A 125 -21.61 8.48 -19.17
C ASN A 125 -21.80 7.08 -19.76
N GLU A 126 -21.32 6.05 -19.10
CA GLU A 126 -21.48 4.68 -19.57
C GLU A 126 -22.76 4.06 -19.01
N ALA A 127 -23.49 3.36 -19.89
CA ALA A 127 -24.65 2.60 -19.46
C ALA A 127 -24.22 1.48 -18.52
N ILE A 128 -24.66 1.55 -17.28
CA ILE A 128 -24.46 0.48 -16.30
C ILE A 128 -25.28 -0.72 -16.73
N GLY A 129 -24.60 -1.85 -16.99
CA GLY A 129 -25.26 -3.12 -17.26
C GLY A 129 -25.63 -3.86 -15.97
N GLU A 130 -26.29 -4.98 -16.12
CA GLU A 130 -26.63 -5.86 -15.01
C GLU A 130 -25.38 -6.61 -14.50
N LYS A 131 -25.32 -6.82 -13.19
CA LYS A 131 -24.39 -7.77 -12.61
C LYS A 131 -24.92 -9.18 -12.88
N ILE A 132 -24.20 -9.96 -13.65
CA ILE A 132 -24.58 -11.33 -13.98
C ILE A 132 -23.77 -12.33 -13.15
N ILE A 133 -24.39 -13.49 -12.88
CA ILE A 133 -23.73 -14.63 -12.27
C ILE A 133 -23.65 -15.71 -13.32
N VAL A 134 -22.45 -16.13 -13.68
CA VAL A 134 -22.19 -17.12 -14.72
C VAL A 134 -21.32 -18.24 -14.18
N ALA A 135 -21.56 -19.46 -14.66
CA ALA A 135 -20.62 -20.56 -14.50
C ALA A 135 -19.63 -20.51 -15.66
N TRP A 136 -18.35 -20.53 -15.36
CA TRP A 136 -17.31 -20.44 -16.38
C TRP A 136 -16.48 -21.72 -16.46
N LYS A 137 -15.91 -21.95 -17.62
CA LYS A 137 -14.99 -23.07 -17.87
C LYS A 137 -13.68 -22.49 -18.41
N THR A 138 -12.57 -23.04 -17.94
CA THR A 138 -11.26 -22.71 -18.47
C THR A 138 -11.08 -23.39 -19.85
N ASN A 139 -10.73 -22.59 -20.85
CA ASN A 139 -10.27 -23.09 -22.13
C ASN A 139 -8.76 -22.83 -22.22
N LYS A 140 -7.99 -23.87 -22.58
CA LYS A 140 -6.53 -23.78 -22.65
C LYS A 140 -6.03 -22.93 -23.83
N ASP A 141 -6.88 -22.73 -24.82
CA ASP A 141 -6.54 -21.99 -26.04
C ASP A 141 -6.78 -20.49 -25.94
N ASP A 142 -7.48 -20.01 -24.90
CA ASP A 142 -7.78 -18.60 -24.70
C ASP A 142 -6.79 -18.01 -23.69
N GLN A 143 -5.76 -17.32 -24.17
CA GLN A 143 -4.68 -16.83 -23.31
C GLN A 143 -4.92 -15.44 -22.71
N ASP A 144 -5.73 -14.58 -23.33
CA ASP A 144 -5.74 -13.15 -23.02
C ASP A 144 -7.10 -12.50 -22.70
N GLY A 145 -8.17 -13.27 -22.50
CA GLY A 145 -9.47 -12.68 -22.20
C GLY A 145 -10.57 -13.68 -21.88
N ILE A 146 -11.79 -13.19 -21.82
CA ILE A 146 -12.97 -14.01 -21.50
C ILE A 146 -14.02 -13.87 -22.60
N ARG A 147 -14.59 -15.00 -23.00
CA ARG A 147 -15.71 -15.05 -23.95
C ARG A 147 -17.04 -15.13 -23.18
N PHE A 148 -17.95 -14.23 -23.53
CA PHE A 148 -19.31 -14.26 -23.04
C PHE A 148 -20.29 -14.61 -24.16
N SER A 149 -21.45 -15.15 -23.77
CA SER A 149 -22.56 -15.25 -24.70
C SER A 149 -23.07 -13.86 -25.10
N LYS A 150 -23.61 -13.73 -26.32
CA LYS A 150 -24.18 -12.47 -26.78
C LYS A 150 -25.30 -11.96 -25.85
N ASN A 151 -26.11 -12.85 -25.32
CA ASN A 151 -27.16 -12.51 -24.35
C ASN A 151 -26.58 -11.93 -23.04
N ASP A 152 -25.47 -12.48 -22.54
CA ASP A 152 -24.82 -11.98 -21.34
C ASP A 152 -24.15 -10.63 -21.58
N MET A 153 -23.56 -10.44 -22.77
CA MET A 153 -22.99 -9.17 -23.18
C MET A 153 -24.05 -8.08 -23.30
N ASP A 154 -25.20 -8.39 -23.89
CA ASP A 154 -26.33 -7.45 -24.02
C ASP A 154 -26.87 -7.04 -22.63
N ARG A 155 -26.98 -8.00 -21.70
CA ARG A 155 -27.38 -7.72 -20.30
C ARG A 155 -26.38 -6.84 -19.57
N MET A 156 -25.09 -7.12 -19.72
CA MET A 156 -24.01 -6.30 -19.15
C MET A 156 -23.84 -4.98 -19.90
N LYS A 157 -24.48 -4.80 -21.06
CA LYS A 157 -24.26 -3.68 -22.00
C LYS A 157 -22.77 -3.53 -22.37
N ALA A 158 -22.07 -4.65 -22.52
CA ALA A 158 -20.66 -4.69 -22.80
C ALA A 158 -20.39 -5.06 -24.27
N ASN A 159 -19.31 -4.54 -24.82
CA ASN A 159 -18.86 -4.80 -26.18
C ASN A 159 -17.53 -5.59 -26.18
N PRO A 160 -17.18 -6.26 -27.28
CA PRO A 160 -15.85 -6.81 -27.43
C PRO A 160 -14.78 -5.73 -27.23
N GLY A 161 -13.74 -6.05 -26.47
CA GLY A 161 -12.67 -5.12 -26.10
C GLY A 161 -12.89 -4.37 -24.77
N ASP A 162 -14.11 -4.38 -24.22
CA ASP A 162 -14.37 -3.78 -22.90
C ASP A 162 -13.65 -4.58 -21.79
N LEU A 163 -13.24 -3.87 -20.76
CA LEU A 163 -12.64 -4.45 -19.59
C LEU A 163 -13.68 -4.70 -18.49
N VAL A 164 -13.90 -5.97 -18.16
CA VAL A 164 -14.85 -6.37 -17.12
C VAL A 164 -14.15 -6.86 -15.85
N TYR A 165 -14.78 -6.61 -14.72
CA TYR A 165 -14.30 -7.08 -13.45
C TYR A 165 -15.02 -8.34 -13.03
N ILE A 166 -14.28 -9.41 -12.82
CA ILE A 166 -14.78 -10.72 -12.41
C ILE A 166 -14.41 -11.00 -10.97
N GLN A 167 -15.36 -11.54 -10.26
CA GLN A 167 -15.20 -11.90 -8.86
C GLN A 167 -15.81 -13.28 -8.62
N ASP A 168 -15.03 -14.17 -8.00
CA ASP A 168 -15.56 -15.45 -7.55
C ASP A 168 -16.63 -15.24 -6.46
N ALA A 169 -17.62 -16.12 -6.40
CA ALA A 169 -18.63 -16.15 -5.35
C ALA A 169 -18.01 -16.30 -3.95
N CYS A 170 -16.91 -17.04 -3.84
CA CYS A 170 -16.14 -17.26 -2.62
C CYS A 170 -14.89 -16.38 -2.51
N TRP A 171 -14.89 -15.18 -3.08
CA TRP A 171 -13.73 -14.30 -3.12
C TRP A 171 -13.12 -14.00 -1.73
N TRP A 172 -13.93 -14.01 -0.67
CA TRP A 172 -13.53 -13.78 0.72
C TRP A 172 -12.73 -14.96 1.31
N LEU A 173 -12.79 -16.15 0.70
CA LEU A 173 -11.95 -17.33 1.01
C LEU A 173 -10.70 -17.42 0.13
N GLY A 174 -10.28 -16.32 -0.51
CA GLY A 174 -9.14 -16.33 -1.44
C GLY A 174 -9.50 -16.64 -2.88
N GLY A 175 -10.79 -16.57 -3.25
CA GLY A 175 -11.26 -16.74 -4.61
C GLY A 175 -10.77 -15.65 -5.57
N LEU A 176 -10.85 -15.92 -6.86
CA LEU A 176 -10.38 -15.07 -7.94
C LEU A 176 -11.05 -13.69 -7.90
N LYS A 177 -10.23 -12.66 -8.02
CA LYS A 177 -10.62 -11.29 -8.36
C LYS A 177 -9.69 -10.81 -9.45
N ALA A 178 -10.20 -10.58 -10.64
CA ALA A 178 -9.37 -10.13 -11.74
C ALA A 178 -10.16 -9.29 -12.74
N ALA A 179 -9.43 -8.48 -13.49
CA ALA A 179 -9.93 -7.74 -14.63
C ALA A 179 -9.58 -8.51 -15.91
N HIS A 180 -10.55 -8.65 -16.80
CA HIS A 180 -10.37 -9.36 -18.05
C HIS A 180 -10.98 -8.58 -19.21
N SER A 181 -10.34 -8.64 -20.35
CA SER A 181 -10.90 -8.13 -21.61
C SER A 181 -11.92 -9.11 -22.17
N ILE A 182 -12.99 -8.59 -22.77
CA ILE A 182 -14.00 -9.41 -23.48
C ILE A 182 -13.55 -9.60 -24.93
N PHE A 183 -13.69 -10.83 -25.42
CA PHE A 183 -13.53 -11.12 -26.84
C PHE A 183 -14.87 -11.30 -27.53
#